data_4cef8a49ae33c92f7f6cc14bdd962dcd
#
_entry.id   4cef8a49ae33c92f7f6cc14bdd962dcd
#
_cell.length_a   1.000
_cell.length_b   1.000
_cell.length_c   1.000
_cell.angle_alpha   90.00
_cell.angle_beta   90.00
_cell.angle_gamma   90.00
#
_symmetry.space_group_name_H-M   'P 1'
#
loop_
_entity.id
_entity.type
_entity.pdbx_description
1 polymer ?
#
loop_
_entity_poly.entity_id
_entity_poly.type
_entity_poly.pdbx_seq_one_letter_code
_entity_poly.pdbx_strand_id
1 'polypeptide(L)'
;MAGPKEQPLPPDVAGRDDATEVLRAFVVDGGLSIAFTRAFDEPDMWGLLLVDIARHAARVYAREGDYSEEGALTRIVEMFEAEIARPTDLGSTTPRSQQGH
;
A
#
# COMPACT_ATOMS: atom_id res chain seq x y z
N MET A 1 6.85 -26.88 1.63
CA MET A 1 5.86 -25.96 2.18
C MET A 1 5.92 -24.63 1.44
N ALA A 2 4.78 -24.14 1.00
CA ALA A 2 4.74 -22.88 0.30
C ALA A 2 4.71 -21.71 1.28
N GLY A 3 5.40 -20.64 0.93
CA GLY A 3 5.29 -19.39 1.67
C GLY A 3 4.06 -18.60 1.27
N PRO A 4 4.01 -17.33 1.61
CA PRO A 4 2.90 -16.48 1.24
C PRO A 4 2.80 -16.31 -0.28
N LYS A 5 1.60 -15.97 -0.73
CA LYS A 5 1.39 -15.68 -2.15
C LYS A 5 1.85 -14.26 -2.39
N GLU A 6 2.88 -14.12 -3.22
CA GLU A 6 3.49 -12.84 -3.49
C GLU A 6 3.22 -12.39 -4.90
N GLN A 7 3.09 -11.09 -5.08
CA GLN A 7 2.99 -10.50 -6.40
C GLN A 7 4.34 -10.61 -7.11
N PRO A 8 4.34 -10.82 -8.42
CA PRO A 8 5.60 -10.77 -9.17
C PRO A 8 6.15 -9.35 -9.19
N LEU A 9 7.44 -9.25 -9.44
CA LEU A 9 8.05 -7.93 -9.60
C LEU A 9 7.49 -7.25 -10.85
N PRO A 10 7.27 -5.94 -10.79
CA PRO A 10 6.92 -5.19 -12.00
C PRO A 10 8.02 -5.35 -13.05
N PRO A 11 7.67 -5.40 -14.35
CA PRO A 11 8.69 -5.61 -15.39
C PRO A 11 9.79 -4.57 -15.40
N ASP A 12 9.49 -3.32 -15.07
CA ASP A 12 10.48 -2.26 -15.06
C ASP A 12 11.39 -2.30 -13.84
N VAL A 13 11.09 -3.15 -12.87
CA VAL A 13 11.91 -3.33 -11.67
C VAL A 13 12.77 -4.58 -11.77
N ALA A 14 12.26 -5.61 -12.44
CA ALA A 14 12.94 -6.88 -12.53
C ALA A 14 14.33 -6.69 -13.17
N GLY A 15 15.35 -7.19 -12.50
CA GLY A 15 16.71 -7.06 -12.98
C GLY A 15 17.41 -5.75 -12.67
N ARG A 16 16.75 -4.85 -11.92
CA ARG A 16 17.34 -3.57 -11.55
C ARG A 16 17.94 -3.65 -10.15
N ASP A 17 19.24 -3.49 -10.05
CA ASP A 17 19.92 -3.50 -8.76
C ASP A 17 19.66 -2.23 -7.97
N ASP A 18 19.30 -1.15 -8.67
CA ASP A 18 19.09 0.16 -8.07
C ASP A 18 17.64 0.41 -7.63
N ALA A 19 16.77 -0.57 -7.80
CA ALA A 19 15.40 -0.46 -7.32
C ALA A 19 15.33 -0.94 -5.87
N THR A 20 14.58 -0.20 -5.05
CA THR A 20 14.41 -0.55 -3.65
C THR A 20 12.94 -0.72 -3.34
N GLU A 21 12.60 -1.84 -2.75
CA GLU A 21 11.22 -2.08 -2.31
C GLU A 21 10.94 -1.24 -1.07
N VAL A 22 9.91 -0.41 -1.14
CA VAL A 22 9.62 0.50 -0.03
C VAL A 22 8.45 0.03 0.82
N LEU A 23 7.61 -0.86 0.29
CA LEU A 23 6.40 -1.31 0.99
C LEU A 23 6.01 -2.70 0.54
N ARG A 24 5.68 -3.56 1.50
CA ARG A 24 5.02 -4.84 1.25
C ARG A 24 3.79 -4.92 2.14
N ALA A 25 2.66 -5.28 1.56
CA ALA A 25 1.42 -5.38 2.30
C ALA A 25 0.78 -6.73 2.04
N PHE A 26 0.35 -7.39 3.09
CA PHE A 26 -0.26 -8.71 3.02
C PHE A 26 -1.56 -8.72 3.82
N VAL A 27 -2.52 -9.50 3.37
CA VAL A 27 -3.73 -9.77 4.15
C VAL A 27 -3.55 -11.14 4.80
N VAL A 28 -3.64 -11.16 6.11
CA VAL A 28 -3.48 -12.37 6.92
C VAL A 28 -4.62 -12.42 7.92
N ASP A 29 -5.41 -13.49 7.85
CA ASP A 29 -6.54 -13.69 8.78
C ASP A 29 -7.48 -12.48 8.81
N GLY A 30 -7.71 -11.89 7.63
CA GLY A 30 -8.59 -10.74 7.51
C GLY A 30 -7.97 -9.42 7.93
N GLY A 31 -6.74 -9.43 8.40
CA GLY A 31 -6.04 -8.22 8.80
C GLY A 31 -4.92 -7.86 7.85
N LEU A 32 -4.40 -6.66 8.00
CA LEU A 32 -3.34 -6.14 7.15
C LEU A 32 -2.00 -6.25 7.87
N SER A 33 -1.02 -6.81 7.18
CA SER A 33 0.35 -6.90 7.69
C SER A 33 1.26 -6.17 6.72
N ILE A 34 2.04 -5.23 7.22
CA ILE A 34 2.83 -4.33 6.39
C ILE A 34 4.29 -4.34 6.82
N ALA A 35 5.19 -4.41 5.85
CA ALA A 35 6.60 -4.12 6.05
C ALA A 35 6.95 -2.93 5.17
N PHE A 36 7.67 -1.97 5.72
CA PHE A 36 8.05 -0.81 4.92
C PHE A 36 9.38 -0.25 5.35
N THR A 37 9.97 0.51 4.45
CA THR A 37 11.24 1.21 4.67
C THR A 37 10.96 2.70 4.65
N ARG A 38 11.59 3.43 5.57
CA ARG A 38 11.52 4.89 5.52
C ARG A 38 12.37 5.36 4.34
N ALA A 39 11.74 5.42 3.17
CA ALA A 39 12.43 5.68 1.91
C ALA A 39 12.55 7.17 1.58
N PHE A 40 11.79 8.00 2.26
CA PHE A 40 11.70 9.43 1.93
C PHE A 40 12.10 10.26 3.14
N ASP A 41 12.73 11.40 2.86
CA ASP A 41 13.17 12.31 3.92
C ASP A 41 11.98 12.96 4.61
N GLU A 42 10.91 13.23 3.86
CA GLU A 42 9.75 13.92 4.39
C GLU A 42 8.52 13.05 4.32
N PRO A 43 7.67 13.08 5.36
CA PRO A 43 6.43 12.28 5.38
C PRO A 43 5.49 12.58 4.22
N ASP A 44 5.56 13.81 3.68
CA ASP A 44 4.70 14.23 2.58
C ASP A 44 4.75 13.28 1.39
N MET A 45 5.93 12.73 1.11
CA MET A 45 6.10 11.85 -0.03
C MET A 45 5.32 10.55 0.11
N TRP A 46 5.06 10.13 1.36
CA TRP A 46 4.18 8.99 1.58
C TRP A 46 2.75 9.29 1.14
N GLY A 47 2.33 10.57 1.27
CA GLY A 47 1.02 10.97 0.77
C GLY A 47 0.91 10.78 -0.74
N LEU A 48 1.96 11.17 -1.48
CA LEU A 48 1.97 10.95 -2.93
C LEU A 48 1.94 9.47 -3.27
N LEU A 49 2.72 8.66 -2.57
CA LEU A 49 2.73 7.22 -2.79
C LEU A 49 1.34 6.63 -2.58
N LEU A 50 0.67 7.02 -1.50
CA LEU A 50 -0.64 6.49 -1.18
C LEU A 50 -1.69 6.90 -2.22
N VAL A 51 -1.59 8.13 -2.73
CA VAL A 51 -2.49 8.57 -3.81
C VAL A 51 -2.27 7.75 -5.07
N ASP A 52 -1.02 7.48 -5.41
CA ASP A 52 -0.73 6.64 -6.58
C ASP A 52 -1.29 5.24 -6.40
N ILE A 53 -1.14 4.66 -5.22
CA ILE A 53 -1.73 3.36 -4.93
C ILE A 53 -3.25 3.40 -5.10
N ALA A 54 -3.89 4.45 -4.57
CA ALA A 54 -5.35 4.58 -4.67
C ALA A 54 -5.79 4.68 -6.13
N ARG A 55 -5.07 5.44 -6.95
CA ARG A 55 -5.41 5.56 -8.37
C ARG A 55 -5.25 4.25 -9.12
N HIS A 56 -4.18 3.51 -8.82
CA HIS A 56 -3.97 2.21 -9.45
C HIS A 56 -5.06 1.22 -9.05
N ALA A 57 -5.43 1.22 -7.76
CA ALA A 57 -6.52 0.36 -7.29
C ALA A 57 -7.83 0.71 -8.00
N ALA A 58 -8.12 2.01 -8.14
CA ALA A 58 -9.35 2.45 -8.82
C ALA A 58 -9.40 1.97 -10.26
N ARG A 59 -8.26 2.00 -10.96
CA ARG A 59 -8.19 1.52 -12.34
C ARG A 59 -8.46 0.02 -12.44
N VAL A 60 -8.00 -0.74 -11.47
CA VAL A 60 -8.26 -2.19 -11.44
C VAL A 60 -9.77 -2.44 -11.31
N TYR A 61 -10.44 -1.75 -10.40
CA TYR A 61 -11.88 -1.90 -10.25
C TYR A 61 -12.63 -1.49 -11.50
N ALA A 62 -12.20 -0.41 -12.14
CA ALA A 62 -12.83 0.03 -13.38
C ALA A 62 -12.64 -0.99 -14.50
N ARG A 63 -11.45 -1.58 -14.58
CA ARG A 63 -11.16 -2.59 -15.60
C ARG A 63 -11.99 -3.84 -15.41
N GLU A 64 -12.30 -4.18 -14.16
CA GLU A 64 -13.13 -5.35 -13.85
C GLU A 64 -14.62 -5.05 -13.99
N GLY A 65 -15.00 -3.81 -14.20
CA GLY A 65 -16.35 -3.46 -14.64
C GLY A 65 -17.36 -3.12 -13.56
N ASP A 66 -17.03 -3.27 -12.29
CA ASP A 66 -17.99 -3.02 -11.21
C ASP A 66 -18.15 -1.55 -10.87
N TYR A 67 -17.15 -0.74 -11.20
CA TYR A 67 -17.12 0.68 -10.86
C TYR A 67 -16.51 1.47 -12.01
N SER A 68 -16.85 2.75 -12.09
CA SER A 68 -16.03 3.66 -12.88
C SER A 68 -14.76 3.96 -12.11
N GLU A 69 -13.73 4.39 -12.81
CA GLU A 69 -12.47 4.74 -12.14
C GLU A 69 -12.70 5.86 -11.12
N GLU A 70 -13.44 6.89 -11.52
CA GLU A 70 -13.73 8.01 -10.63
C GLU A 70 -14.56 7.58 -9.43
N GLY A 71 -15.55 6.71 -9.64
CA GLY A 71 -16.37 6.20 -8.55
C GLY A 71 -15.58 5.37 -7.56
N ALA A 72 -14.71 4.51 -8.06
CA ALA A 72 -13.87 3.70 -7.19
C ALA A 72 -12.90 4.57 -6.39
N LEU A 73 -12.29 5.56 -7.03
CA LEU A 73 -11.36 6.46 -6.34
C LEU A 73 -12.08 7.23 -5.24
N THR A 74 -13.28 7.74 -5.54
CA THR A 74 -14.06 8.46 -4.55
C THR A 74 -14.33 7.60 -3.32
N ARG A 75 -14.71 6.34 -3.52
CA ARG A 75 -14.98 5.44 -2.40
C ARG A 75 -13.73 5.17 -1.57
N ILE A 76 -12.60 4.99 -2.23
CA ILE A 76 -11.34 4.78 -1.52
C ILE A 76 -10.99 5.98 -0.65
N VAL A 77 -11.09 7.18 -1.23
CA VAL A 77 -10.75 8.41 -0.53
C VAL A 77 -11.71 8.65 0.65
N GLU A 78 -13.00 8.43 0.44
CA GLU A 78 -13.99 8.60 1.51
C GLU A 78 -13.72 7.69 2.68
N MET A 79 -13.40 6.42 2.42
CA MET A 79 -13.08 5.49 3.49
C MET A 79 -11.79 5.88 4.21
N PHE A 80 -10.79 6.31 3.44
CA PHE A 80 -9.53 6.78 3.99
C PHE A 80 -9.75 7.94 4.96
N GLU A 81 -10.52 8.93 4.53
CA GLU A 81 -10.81 10.11 5.36
C GLU A 81 -11.62 9.74 6.59
N ALA A 82 -12.59 8.85 6.43
CA ALA A 82 -13.42 8.42 7.56
C ALA A 82 -12.57 7.70 8.62
N GLU A 83 -11.63 6.87 8.18
CA GLU A 83 -10.77 6.13 9.11
C GLU A 83 -9.76 7.05 9.80
N ILE A 84 -9.26 8.06 9.11
CA ILE A 84 -8.40 9.05 9.77
C ILE A 84 -9.16 9.79 10.86
N ALA A 85 -10.41 10.18 10.57
CA ALA A 85 -11.22 10.92 11.52
C ALA A 85 -11.68 10.08 12.70
N ARG A 86 -12.01 8.80 12.45
CA ARG A 86 -12.52 7.88 13.48
C ARG A 86 -11.97 6.48 13.24
N PRO A 87 -10.78 6.21 13.70
CA PRO A 87 -10.16 4.91 13.45
C PRO A 87 -10.95 3.78 14.11
N THR A 88 -11.23 2.72 13.35
CA THR A 88 -11.82 1.51 13.91
C THR A 88 -10.74 0.63 14.54
N ASP A 89 -9.51 0.72 14.01
CA ASP A 89 -8.37 -0.04 14.51
C ASP A 89 -7.11 0.77 14.22
N LEU A 90 -6.48 1.27 15.28
CA LEU A 90 -5.25 2.04 15.15
C LEU A 90 -4.05 1.16 14.79
N GLY A 91 -4.17 -0.15 15.04
CA GLY A 91 -3.07 -1.04 14.79
C GLY A 91 -1.90 -0.79 15.73
N SER A 92 -0.79 -1.38 15.41
CA SER A 92 0.45 -1.19 16.15
C SER A 92 1.62 -1.25 15.18
N THR A 93 2.71 -0.62 15.54
CA THR A 93 3.91 -0.61 14.72
C THR A 93 5.10 -0.99 15.58
N THR A 94 5.82 -2.02 15.12
CA THR A 94 7.09 -2.37 15.74
C THR A 94 8.19 -1.76 14.89
N PRO A 95 8.96 -0.80 15.43
CA PRO A 95 9.95 -0.10 14.61
C PRO A 95 11.09 -1.02 14.22
N ARG A 96 11.14 -1.39 12.97
CA ARG A 96 12.26 -2.18 12.45
C ARG A 96 13.53 -1.37 12.38
N SER A 97 13.39 -0.07 12.29
CA SER A 97 14.54 0.82 12.25
C SER A 97 15.41 0.67 13.50
N GLN A 98 14.82 0.30 14.61
CA GLN A 98 15.58 0.05 15.84
C GLN A 98 16.48 -1.16 15.72
N GLN A 99 16.18 -2.03 14.79
CA GLN A 99 16.98 -3.23 14.57
C GLN A 99 18.15 -2.95 13.65
N GLY A 100 18.01 -1.97 12.80
CA GLY A 100 19.01 -1.63 11.82
C GLY A 100 19.81 -0.39 12.15
N HIS A 101 19.49 0.24 13.22
CA HIS A 101 20.12 1.51 13.57
C HIS A 101 21.12 1.32 14.64
#